data_28fa383ddc56dcdc5b90dc67a442f1fa
#
_entry.id   28fa383ddc56dcdc5b90dc67a442f1fa
#
_cell.length_a   1.000
_cell.length_b   1.000
_cell.length_c   1.000
_cell.angle_alpha   90.00
_cell.angle_beta   90.00
_cell.angle_gamma   90.00
#
_symmetry.space_group_name_H-M   'P 1'
#
loop_
_entity.id
_entity.type
_entity.pdbx_description
1 polymer ?
#
loop_
_entity_poly.entity_id
_entity_poly.type
_entity_poly.pdbx_seq_one_letter_code
_entity_poly.pdbx_strand_id
1 'polypeptide(L)'
;DLSRETKCYLQNCPAVDSEAEFAWNSIKKLQPASCRCMEAPLLSSVANHFRSPPPSLPRGYITFARRVVRSLFPHGWDSGSYESCVLNCDPSLSACLENRRGAGGVHGFVSGSHSMSGKPGTFRHQDFLTTCLDGATRPLDVSSGLTVVQSAGKPRPLSKFSADAIHLRPLHAAIYDRLSREKWLCRGDFTTDVLQRAGFSFVSGETLTSGDYKSATDNLSIEVAEAILDELLRSTVSVPGSLKAYAMKILRPTLFNLEHGIEDFCPTRGQMMGSFLSFPLLCLQNRIAFLYAGDSVGVDCSEFPCLINGDDILFRSGPHFSAHWMDTVGRLSLEVEKTKTSVSPEFGSLNSTLCRRYGAFYRVVATVRMGMLRESESYDTLSKGFDDFIAGLKGSLRYRAAMAWFSWNIGKIRPLGLTTWDLGFRGPLAYRATKKFGLR
;
A
#
# COMPACT_ATOMS: atom_id res chain seq x y z
N ASP A 1 -11.44 21.37 -7.93
CA ASP A 1 -12.82 21.75 -7.57
C ASP A 1 -13.81 20.63 -7.90
N LEU A 2 -13.94 20.16 -9.15
CA LEU A 2 -14.87 19.10 -9.53
C LEU A 2 -14.73 17.82 -8.66
N SER A 3 -13.52 17.38 -8.37
CA SER A 3 -13.27 16.21 -7.51
C SER A 3 -13.76 16.43 -6.07
N ARG A 4 -13.63 17.65 -5.56
CA ARG A 4 -14.11 18.02 -4.22
C ARG A 4 -15.62 18.09 -4.19
N GLU A 5 -16.24 18.73 -5.17
CA GLU A 5 -17.70 18.85 -5.30
C GLU A 5 -18.35 17.49 -5.48
N THR A 6 -17.80 16.63 -6.35
CA THR A 6 -18.29 15.25 -6.54
C THR A 6 -18.26 14.47 -5.23
N LYS A 7 -17.21 14.62 -4.42
CA LYS A 7 -17.15 13.96 -3.11
C LYS A 7 -18.19 14.51 -2.14
N CYS A 8 -18.34 15.84 -2.07
CA CYS A 8 -19.36 16.47 -1.26
C CYS A 8 -20.76 15.97 -1.64
N TYR A 9 -21.04 15.90 -2.93
CA TYR A 9 -22.30 15.38 -3.44
C TYR A 9 -22.52 13.92 -3.04
N LEU A 10 -21.54 13.05 -3.24
CA LEU A 10 -21.64 11.65 -2.88
C LEU A 10 -21.80 11.42 -1.37
N GLN A 11 -21.16 12.23 -0.54
CA GLN A 11 -21.28 12.17 0.92
C GLN A 11 -22.66 12.63 1.43
N ASN A 12 -23.29 13.55 0.72
CA ASN A 12 -24.62 14.07 1.07
C ASN A 12 -25.76 13.34 0.34
N CYS A 13 -25.45 12.37 -0.53
CA CYS A 13 -26.47 11.61 -1.22
C CYS A 13 -27.13 10.63 -0.26
N PRO A 14 -28.46 10.64 -0.09
CA PRO A 14 -29.14 9.71 0.79
C PRO A 14 -28.96 8.27 0.30
N ALA A 15 -28.45 7.41 1.14
CA ALA A 15 -28.32 5.99 0.89
C ALA A 15 -29.32 5.20 1.76
N VAL A 16 -29.77 4.07 1.26
CA VAL A 16 -30.76 3.22 1.95
C VAL A 16 -30.13 2.59 3.21
N ASP A 17 -28.85 2.25 3.14
CA ASP A 17 -28.09 1.66 4.24
C ASP A 17 -26.59 1.89 4.06
N SER A 18 -25.79 1.51 5.06
CA SER A 18 -24.34 1.68 5.04
C SER A 18 -23.63 0.91 3.93
N GLU A 19 -24.20 -0.23 3.51
CA GLU A 19 -23.62 -1.04 2.42
C GLU A 19 -23.80 -0.33 1.08
N ALA A 20 -24.99 0.22 0.84
CA ALA A 20 -25.30 1.01 -0.33
C ALA A 20 -24.45 2.29 -0.37
N GLU A 21 -24.29 2.98 0.77
CA GLU A 21 -23.44 4.15 0.90
C GLU A 21 -21.98 3.82 0.55
N PHE A 22 -21.46 2.73 1.07
CA PHE A 22 -20.10 2.29 0.82
C PHE A 22 -19.86 1.93 -0.66
N ALA A 23 -20.79 1.20 -1.28
CA ALA A 23 -20.76 0.89 -2.72
C ALA A 23 -20.81 2.15 -3.57
N TRP A 24 -21.72 3.06 -3.24
CA TRP A 24 -21.92 4.34 -3.90
C TRP A 24 -20.69 5.23 -3.83
N ASN A 25 -20.10 5.39 -2.66
CA ASN A 25 -18.89 6.19 -2.46
C ASN A 25 -17.70 5.71 -3.29
N SER A 26 -17.68 4.45 -3.74
CA SER A 26 -16.62 3.92 -4.61
C SER A 26 -16.59 4.58 -6.00
N ILE A 27 -17.69 5.20 -6.45
CA ILE A 27 -17.79 5.94 -7.72
C ILE A 27 -16.78 7.09 -7.82
N LYS A 28 -16.35 7.64 -6.68
CA LYS A 28 -15.27 8.65 -6.65
C LYS A 28 -13.98 8.21 -7.34
N LYS A 29 -13.77 6.90 -7.54
CA LYS A 29 -12.60 6.35 -8.26
C LYS A 29 -12.70 6.49 -9.77
N LEU A 30 -13.89 6.79 -10.30
CA LEU A 30 -14.14 6.99 -11.74
C LEU A 30 -13.88 8.42 -12.23
N GLN A 31 -13.50 9.33 -11.33
CA GLN A 31 -13.27 10.73 -11.70
C GLN A 31 -12.14 10.87 -12.72
N PRO A 32 -12.26 11.82 -13.66
CA PRO A 32 -11.23 12.09 -14.65
C PRO A 32 -9.94 12.59 -13.99
N ALA A 33 -8.83 12.53 -14.74
CA ALA A 33 -7.56 13.08 -14.30
C ALA A 33 -7.68 14.59 -14.01
N SER A 34 -6.92 15.07 -13.04
CA SER A 34 -6.85 16.50 -12.75
C SER A 34 -6.08 17.26 -13.85
N CYS A 35 -6.23 18.57 -13.89
CA CYS A 35 -5.46 19.42 -14.79
C CYS A 35 -3.97 19.39 -14.45
N ARG A 36 -3.10 19.32 -15.46
CA ARG A 36 -1.65 19.38 -15.29
C ARG A 36 -1.17 20.70 -14.68
N CYS A 37 -1.94 21.78 -14.83
CA CYS A 37 -1.63 23.06 -14.18
C CYS A 37 -1.52 22.96 -12.64
N MET A 38 -2.07 21.90 -12.04
CA MET A 38 -1.99 21.66 -10.59
C MET A 38 -0.67 20.96 -10.18
N GLU A 39 0.13 20.46 -11.13
CA GLU A 39 1.32 19.67 -10.82
C GLU A 39 2.42 20.49 -10.16
N ALA A 40 2.79 21.64 -10.76
CA ALA A 40 3.85 22.49 -10.22
C ALA A 40 3.55 23.02 -8.81
N PRO A 41 2.35 23.60 -8.52
CA PRO A 41 2.02 24.03 -7.16
C PRO A 41 2.03 22.87 -6.15
N LEU A 42 1.56 21.68 -6.56
CA LEU A 42 1.54 20.50 -5.70
C LEU A 42 2.95 20.02 -5.37
N LEU A 43 3.83 19.90 -6.37
CA LEU A 43 5.22 19.48 -6.18
C LEU A 43 6.00 20.46 -5.31
N SER A 44 5.81 21.77 -5.52
CA SER A 44 6.42 22.82 -4.68
C SER A 44 5.94 22.73 -3.23
N SER A 45 4.62 22.53 -3.02
CA SER A 45 4.05 22.36 -1.69
C SER A 45 4.62 21.14 -0.97
N VAL A 46 4.71 20.01 -1.66
CA VAL A 46 5.24 18.76 -1.11
C VAL A 46 6.74 18.87 -0.81
N ALA A 47 7.53 19.46 -1.71
CA ALA A 47 8.96 19.70 -1.48
C ALA A 47 9.20 20.58 -0.25
N ASN A 48 8.41 21.65 -0.10
CA ASN A 48 8.47 22.52 1.08
C ASN A 48 8.08 21.79 2.36
N HIS A 49 7.06 20.91 2.28
CA HIS A 49 6.66 20.08 3.41
C HIS A 49 7.78 19.12 3.83
N PHE A 50 8.44 18.46 2.92
CA PHE A 50 9.57 17.56 3.20
C PHE A 50 10.82 18.29 3.71
N ARG A 51 10.98 19.58 3.42
CA ARG A 51 12.03 20.45 3.97
C ARG A 51 11.69 21.05 5.33
N SER A 52 10.42 20.94 5.77
CA SER A 52 9.99 21.50 7.06
C SER A 52 10.62 20.75 8.23
N PRO A 53 10.74 21.37 9.42
CA PRO A 53 11.36 20.73 10.57
C PRO A 53 10.78 19.34 10.89
N PRO A 54 11.59 18.40 11.37
CA PRO A 54 11.12 17.08 11.75
C PRO A 54 10.06 17.20 12.88
N PRO A 55 9.11 16.25 12.95
CA PRO A 55 8.11 16.27 14.00
C PRO A 55 8.76 16.02 15.38
N SER A 56 8.25 16.70 16.39
CA SER A 56 8.65 16.47 17.78
C SER A 56 7.98 15.19 18.31
N LEU A 57 8.76 14.31 18.91
CA LEU A 57 8.28 13.02 19.42
C LEU A 57 8.27 13.02 20.96
N PRO A 58 7.35 12.28 21.58
CA PRO A 58 7.37 12.06 23.03
C PRO A 58 8.67 11.40 23.49
N ARG A 59 9.16 11.80 24.65
CA ARG A 59 10.36 11.21 25.26
C ARG A 59 10.17 9.71 25.45
N GLY A 60 11.15 8.91 25.02
CA GLY A 60 11.13 7.47 25.16
C GLY A 60 10.42 6.71 24.03
N TYR A 61 9.72 7.40 23.11
CA TYR A 61 9.02 6.72 22.02
C TYR A 61 9.94 5.90 21.10
N ILE A 62 11.10 6.43 20.75
CA ILE A 62 12.10 5.70 19.94
C ILE A 62 12.56 4.42 20.66
N THR A 63 12.80 4.48 21.97
CA THR A 63 13.18 3.31 22.77
C THR A 63 12.05 2.27 22.81
N PHE A 64 10.81 2.74 22.95
CA PHE A 64 9.64 1.87 22.87
C PHE A 64 9.54 1.19 21.49
N ALA A 65 9.69 1.95 20.41
CA ALA A 65 9.65 1.43 19.04
C ALA A 65 10.71 0.32 18.83
N ARG A 66 11.96 0.56 19.24
CA ARG A 66 13.03 -0.44 19.17
C ARG A 66 12.70 -1.71 19.97
N ARG A 67 12.11 -1.58 21.16
CA ARG A 67 11.68 -2.73 21.97
C ARG A 67 10.65 -3.60 21.25
N VAL A 68 9.63 -2.97 20.64
CA VAL A 68 8.61 -3.68 19.87
C VAL A 68 9.21 -4.38 18.65
N VAL A 69 10.08 -3.69 17.90
CA VAL A 69 10.74 -4.28 16.71
C VAL A 69 11.58 -5.48 17.10
N ARG A 70 12.33 -5.40 18.20
CA ARG A 70 13.16 -6.51 18.70
C ARG A 70 12.35 -7.77 19.02
N SER A 71 11.13 -7.60 19.53
CA SER A 71 10.23 -8.75 19.78
C SER A 71 9.68 -9.37 18.49
N LEU A 72 9.49 -8.57 17.44
CA LEU A 72 8.97 -9.03 16.16
C LEU A 72 10.05 -9.66 15.28
N PHE A 73 11.29 -9.23 15.40
CA PHE A 73 12.42 -9.62 14.56
C PHE A 73 13.57 -10.22 15.40
N PRO A 74 13.45 -11.48 15.84
CA PRO A 74 14.50 -12.15 16.60
C PRO A 74 15.76 -12.33 15.74
N HIS A 75 16.92 -12.56 16.39
CA HIS A 75 18.19 -12.77 15.68
C HIS A 75 18.07 -13.88 14.62
N GLY A 76 18.55 -13.62 13.41
CA GLY A 76 18.50 -14.56 12.28
C GLY A 76 17.11 -14.76 11.67
N TRP A 77 16.17 -13.85 11.89
CA TRP A 77 14.80 -13.92 11.33
C TRP A 77 14.76 -14.02 9.81
N ASP A 78 15.80 -13.54 9.14
CA ASP A 78 15.95 -13.46 7.69
C ASP A 78 16.61 -14.71 7.07
N SER A 79 17.21 -15.58 7.89
CA SER A 79 17.94 -16.77 7.42
C SER A 79 17.08 -17.68 6.54
N GLY A 80 17.56 -17.99 5.35
CA GLY A 80 16.86 -18.77 4.32
C GLY A 80 15.68 -18.06 3.65
N SER A 81 15.00 -17.15 4.36
CA SER A 81 13.88 -16.40 3.80
C SER A 81 14.34 -15.26 2.91
N TYR A 82 15.41 -14.57 3.28
CA TYR A 82 15.97 -13.49 2.47
C TYR A 82 16.53 -14.04 1.14
N GLU A 83 17.32 -15.10 1.20
CA GLU A 83 17.87 -15.77 0.02
C GLU A 83 16.75 -16.26 -0.92
N SER A 84 15.70 -16.84 -0.36
CA SER A 84 14.51 -17.22 -1.13
C SER A 84 13.86 -16.02 -1.81
N CYS A 85 13.75 -14.88 -1.12
CA CYS A 85 13.23 -13.64 -1.70
C CYS A 85 14.14 -13.10 -2.81
N VAL A 86 15.47 -13.24 -2.70
CA VAL A 86 16.42 -12.85 -3.74
C VAL A 86 16.21 -13.70 -4.99
N LEU A 87 16.15 -15.02 -4.83
CA LEU A 87 15.98 -15.97 -5.94
C LEU A 87 14.65 -15.82 -6.69
N ASN A 88 13.60 -15.39 -5.99
CA ASN A 88 12.26 -15.17 -6.56
C ASN A 88 11.99 -13.71 -6.94
N CYS A 89 13.01 -12.87 -7.01
CA CYS A 89 12.84 -11.46 -7.33
C CYS A 89 12.96 -11.19 -8.82
N ASP A 90 11.86 -10.77 -9.44
CA ASP A 90 11.84 -10.27 -10.81
C ASP A 90 11.75 -8.73 -10.84
N PRO A 91 12.45 -8.04 -11.77
CA PRO A 91 12.32 -6.61 -11.93
C PRO A 91 10.88 -6.23 -12.33
N SER A 92 10.38 -5.14 -11.76
CA SER A 92 9.03 -4.67 -12.07
C SER A 92 8.99 -3.87 -13.38
N LEU A 93 7.81 -3.82 -14.00
CA LEU A 93 7.50 -2.91 -15.11
C LEU A 93 7.21 -1.48 -14.64
N SER A 94 7.35 -1.19 -13.35
CA SER A 94 7.17 0.16 -12.79
C SER A 94 8.27 1.09 -13.30
N ALA A 95 7.90 2.36 -13.50
CA ALA A 95 8.86 3.38 -13.91
C ALA A 95 9.95 3.59 -12.84
N CYS A 96 11.18 3.84 -13.28
CA CYS A 96 12.31 4.29 -12.48
C CYS A 96 12.82 5.65 -13.03
N LEU A 97 13.83 6.22 -12.41
CA LEU A 97 14.42 7.49 -12.92
C LEU A 97 14.87 7.36 -14.36
N GLU A 98 15.55 6.28 -14.68
CA GLU A 98 16.22 6.03 -15.96
C GLU A 98 15.23 5.61 -17.05
N ASN A 99 14.06 5.02 -16.67
CA ASN A 99 13.16 4.46 -17.66
C ASN A 99 11.68 4.56 -17.28
N ARG A 100 10.85 4.98 -18.22
CA ARG A 100 9.40 5.07 -18.05
C ARG A 100 8.71 3.69 -18.23
N ARG A 101 7.53 3.53 -17.65
CA ARG A 101 6.73 2.30 -17.73
C ARG A 101 6.48 1.83 -19.17
N GLY A 102 6.17 2.76 -20.08
CA GLY A 102 5.93 2.43 -21.50
C GLY A 102 7.16 1.89 -22.25
N ALA A 103 8.36 2.08 -21.69
CA ALA A 103 9.61 1.51 -22.20
C ALA A 103 10.09 0.29 -21.37
N GLY A 104 9.20 -0.28 -20.54
CA GLY A 104 9.46 -1.47 -19.74
C GLY A 104 9.90 -1.20 -18.30
N GLY A 105 9.95 0.07 -17.86
CA GLY A 105 10.30 0.42 -16.48
C GLY A 105 11.65 -0.11 -16.02
N VAL A 106 11.73 -0.54 -14.75
CA VAL A 106 12.95 -1.14 -14.17
C VAL A 106 13.40 -2.37 -14.98
N HIS A 107 12.46 -3.26 -15.33
CA HIS A 107 12.76 -4.45 -16.15
C HIS A 107 13.40 -4.06 -17.49
N GLY A 108 12.82 -3.11 -18.22
CA GLY A 108 13.35 -2.64 -19.50
C GLY A 108 14.74 -2.03 -19.37
N PHE A 109 15.01 -1.30 -18.28
CA PHE A 109 16.32 -0.72 -18.02
C PHE A 109 17.38 -1.78 -17.71
N VAL A 110 17.12 -2.68 -16.77
CA VAL A 110 18.12 -3.68 -16.34
C VAL A 110 18.30 -4.82 -17.33
N SER A 111 17.32 -5.05 -18.23
CA SER A 111 17.37 -6.13 -19.23
C SER A 111 17.85 -5.66 -20.61
N GLY A 112 17.68 -4.41 -20.98
CA GLY A 112 17.65 -4.05 -22.39
C GLY A 112 18.65 -3.03 -22.88
N SER A 113 19.09 -2.05 -22.14
CA SER A 113 19.72 -0.90 -22.76
C SER A 113 21.23 -0.75 -22.55
N HIS A 114 21.82 -1.51 -21.65
CA HIS A 114 23.24 -1.35 -21.30
C HIS A 114 24.06 -2.63 -21.35
N SER A 115 23.59 -3.64 -22.07
CA SER A 115 24.45 -4.79 -22.39
C SER A 115 25.57 -4.34 -23.33
N MET A 116 26.77 -4.19 -22.81
CA MET A 116 27.99 -4.01 -23.63
C MET A 116 28.22 -5.18 -24.63
N SER A 117 27.42 -6.24 -24.55
CA SER A 117 27.45 -7.42 -25.42
C SER A 117 26.49 -7.36 -26.61
N GLY A 118 25.74 -6.27 -26.78
CA GLY A 118 24.84 -6.09 -27.94
C GLY A 118 23.68 -7.08 -28.06
N LYS A 119 23.43 -7.91 -27.04
CA LYS A 119 22.27 -8.81 -26.99
C LYS A 119 21.14 -8.16 -26.20
N PRO A 120 20.01 -7.81 -26.85
CA PRO A 120 18.86 -7.32 -26.13
C PRO A 120 18.25 -8.44 -25.26
N GLY A 121 17.88 -8.10 -24.03
CA GLY A 121 16.81 -8.81 -23.36
C GLY A 121 17.15 -9.81 -22.30
N THR A 122 18.34 -9.86 -21.73
CA THR A 122 18.55 -10.67 -20.51
C THR A 122 18.82 -9.78 -19.32
N PHE A 123 17.91 -9.84 -18.33
CA PHE A 123 18.18 -9.37 -16.99
C PHE A 123 19.50 -9.99 -16.52
N ARG A 124 20.45 -9.15 -16.10
CA ARG A 124 21.71 -9.64 -15.54
C ARG A 124 21.44 -10.20 -14.14
N HIS A 125 20.76 -11.33 -14.14
CA HIS A 125 20.33 -12.00 -12.91
C HIS A 125 21.51 -12.29 -12.00
N GLN A 126 22.65 -12.64 -12.58
CA GLN A 126 23.87 -12.92 -11.82
C GLN A 126 24.40 -11.69 -11.10
N ASP A 127 24.46 -10.53 -11.76
CA ASP A 127 24.91 -9.27 -11.12
C ASP A 127 23.96 -8.87 -9.97
N PHE A 128 22.66 -9.06 -10.18
CA PHE A 128 21.65 -8.82 -9.15
C PHE A 128 21.83 -9.79 -7.98
N LEU A 129 21.99 -11.09 -8.24
CA LEU A 129 22.21 -12.11 -7.21
C LEU A 129 23.48 -11.81 -6.41
N THR A 130 24.59 -11.52 -7.08
CA THR A 130 25.86 -11.16 -6.43
C THR A 130 25.68 -9.92 -5.55
N THR A 131 25.04 -8.88 -6.06
CA THR A 131 24.78 -7.68 -5.24
C THR A 131 23.91 -7.96 -4.02
N CYS A 132 22.87 -8.76 -4.18
CA CYS A 132 21.94 -9.06 -3.09
C CYS A 132 22.47 -10.08 -2.07
N LEU A 133 23.32 -11.02 -2.48
CA LEU A 133 23.83 -12.09 -1.61
C LEU A 133 25.23 -11.79 -1.05
N ASP A 134 26.11 -11.26 -1.88
CA ASP A 134 27.52 -11.03 -1.50
C ASP A 134 27.80 -9.56 -1.17
N GLY A 135 26.93 -8.67 -1.63
CA GLY A 135 27.02 -7.23 -1.40
C GLY A 135 27.34 -6.41 -2.65
N ALA A 136 27.01 -5.15 -2.59
CA ALA A 136 27.26 -4.20 -3.67
C ALA A 136 28.74 -3.87 -3.77
N THR A 137 29.29 -3.94 -4.98
CA THR A 137 30.68 -3.61 -5.31
C THR A 137 30.87 -2.11 -5.66
N ARG A 138 29.77 -1.39 -5.85
CA ARG A 138 29.72 0.06 -6.11
C ARG A 138 28.67 0.72 -5.21
N PRO A 139 28.75 2.04 -5.00
CA PRO A 139 27.66 2.77 -4.36
C PRO A 139 26.36 2.63 -5.16
N LEU A 140 25.27 2.30 -4.48
CA LEU A 140 23.94 2.27 -5.07
C LEU A 140 23.30 3.66 -4.97
N ASP A 141 22.59 4.05 -6.03
CA ASP A 141 22.01 5.39 -6.16
C ASP A 141 20.75 5.53 -5.28
N VAL A 142 20.70 6.60 -4.49
CA VAL A 142 19.57 6.97 -3.62
C VAL A 142 18.73 8.11 -4.20
N SER A 143 19.01 8.53 -5.44
CA SER A 143 18.29 9.63 -6.09
C SER A 143 16.84 9.26 -6.39
N SER A 144 15.94 10.22 -6.22
CA SER A 144 14.53 10.06 -6.49
C SER A 144 13.90 11.31 -7.06
N GLY A 145 13.32 11.20 -8.24
CA GLY A 145 12.56 12.28 -8.87
C GLY A 145 11.16 12.40 -8.28
N LEU A 146 10.81 13.59 -7.81
CA LEU A 146 9.44 13.90 -7.45
C LEU A 146 8.59 13.99 -8.72
N THR A 147 7.46 13.32 -8.76
CA THR A 147 6.54 13.31 -9.90
C THR A 147 5.09 13.30 -9.41
N VAL A 148 4.15 13.59 -10.30
CA VAL A 148 2.73 13.52 -9.99
C VAL A 148 2.11 12.38 -10.81
N VAL A 149 1.36 11.51 -10.12
CA VAL A 149 0.55 10.48 -10.75
C VAL A 149 -0.93 10.74 -10.49
N GLN A 150 -1.76 10.42 -11.46
CA GLN A 150 -3.20 10.55 -11.31
C GLN A 150 -3.77 9.30 -10.65
N SER A 151 -4.51 9.47 -9.57
CA SER A 151 -5.17 8.37 -8.86
C SER A 151 -6.56 8.79 -8.40
N ALA A 152 -7.58 8.15 -8.93
CA ALA A 152 -8.98 8.40 -8.58
C ALA A 152 -9.37 9.90 -8.69
N GLY A 153 -9.01 10.55 -9.79
CA GLY A 153 -9.29 11.97 -10.05
C GLY A 153 -8.50 12.95 -9.19
N LYS A 154 -7.47 12.46 -8.48
CA LYS A 154 -6.58 13.30 -7.66
C LYS A 154 -5.14 13.22 -8.16
N PRO A 155 -4.44 14.34 -8.28
CA PRO A 155 -3.01 14.34 -8.45
C PRO A 155 -2.38 13.87 -7.13
N ARG A 156 -1.49 12.88 -7.20
CA ARG A 156 -0.72 12.40 -6.06
C ARG A 156 0.75 12.57 -6.31
N PRO A 157 1.48 13.23 -5.42
CA PRO A 157 2.93 13.27 -5.50
C PRO A 157 3.49 11.86 -5.24
N LEU A 158 4.49 11.49 -5.99
CA LEU A 158 5.18 10.21 -5.89
C LEU A 158 6.68 10.44 -6.05
N SER A 159 7.48 9.68 -5.34
CA SER A 159 8.93 9.62 -5.54
C SER A 159 9.28 8.46 -6.46
N LYS A 160 9.94 8.75 -7.55
CA LYS A 160 10.40 7.78 -8.53
C LYS A 160 11.90 7.56 -8.36
N PHE A 161 12.26 6.41 -7.78
CA PHE A 161 13.63 6.05 -7.45
C PHE A 161 14.43 5.58 -8.66
N SER A 162 15.76 5.63 -8.55
CA SER A 162 16.68 4.94 -9.44
C SER A 162 16.39 3.45 -9.54
N ALA A 163 16.71 2.83 -10.66
CA ALA A 163 16.61 1.40 -10.86
C ALA A 163 17.40 0.59 -9.82
N ASP A 164 18.44 1.16 -9.22
CA ASP A 164 19.20 0.53 -8.13
C ASP A 164 18.34 0.12 -6.93
N ALA A 165 17.20 0.80 -6.71
CA ALA A 165 16.26 0.47 -5.64
C ALA A 165 15.73 -0.98 -5.71
N ILE A 166 15.82 -1.64 -6.89
CA ILE A 166 15.41 -3.04 -7.05
C ILE A 166 16.14 -3.98 -6.09
N HIS A 167 17.38 -3.66 -5.70
CA HIS A 167 18.17 -4.45 -4.78
C HIS A 167 17.59 -4.49 -3.35
N LEU A 168 16.67 -3.58 -3.02
CA LEU A 168 15.92 -3.59 -1.74
C LEU A 168 14.61 -4.38 -1.81
N ARG A 169 14.18 -4.82 -3.00
CA ARG A 169 12.93 -5.57 -3.14
C ARG A 169 12.95 -6.92 -2.40
N PRO A 170 14.04 -7.70 -2.41
CA PRO A 170 14.14 -8.90 -1.58
C PRO A 170 14.02 -8.62 -0.08
N LEU A 171 14.67 -7.57 0.40
CA LEU A 171 14.56 -7.15 1.81
C LEU A 171 13.12 -6.74 2.17
N HIS A 172 12.45 -5.96 1.29
CA HIS A 172 11.02 -5.67 1.44
C HIS A 172 10.19 -6.94 1.57
N ALA A 173 10.39 -7.90 0.66
CA ALA A 173 9.64 -9.15 0.66
C ALA A 173 9.87 -9.95 1.94
N ALA A 174 11.12 -10.08 2.38
CA ALA A 174 11.48 -10.81 3.59
C ALA A 174 10.86 -10.16 4.85
N ILE A 175 10.93 -8.82 4.99
CA ILE A 175 10.29 -8.08 6.10
C ILE A 175 8.78 -8.31 6.06
N TYR A 176 8.15 -8.16 4.90
CA TYR A 176 6.70 -8.27 4.76
C TYR A 176 6.21 -9.71 4.97
N ASP A 177 6.97 -10.71 4.56
CA ASP A 177 6.69 -12.12 4.82
C ASP A 177 6.81 -12.44 6.32
N ARG A 178 7.81 -11.87 7.01
CA ARG A 178 7.94 -12.01 8.46
C ARG A 178 6.74 -11.38 9.19
N LEU A 179 6.36 -10.16 8.83
CA LEU A 179 5.21 -9.47 9.41
C LEU A 179 3.88 -10.18 9.10
N SER A 180 3.77 -10.87 7.97
CA SER A 180 2.56 -11.61 7.58
C SER A 180 2.23 -12.80 8.48
N ARG A 181 3.16 -13.20 9.36
CA ARG A 181 2.92 -14.21 10.41
C ARG A 181 2.18 -13.63 11.60
N GLU A 182 2.18 -12.32 11.74
CA GLU A 182 1.52 -11.61 12.83
C GLU A 182 0.00 -11.51 12.56
N LYS A 183 -0.81 -11.79 13.57
CA LYS A 183 -2.29 -11.76 13.46
C LYS A 183 -2.84 -10.38 13.13
N TRP A 184 -2.11 -9.34 13.50
CA TRP A 184 -2.52 -7.96 13.30
C TRP A 184 -2.25 -7.43 11.88
N LEU A 185 -1.45 -8.10 11.06
CA LEU A 185 -1.20 -7.66 9.69
C LEU A 185 -2.23 -8.24 8.72
N CYS A 186 -2.97 -7.38 8.05
CA CYS A 186 -3.84 -7.77 6.94
C CYS A 186 -3.05 -7.73 5.64
N ARG A 187 -2.52 -8.88 5.20
CA ARG A 187 -1.87 -9.00 3.90
C ARG A 187 -2.89 -9.44 2.85
N GLY A 188 -3.01 -8.67 1.77
CA GLY A 188 -3.96 -8.96 0.71
C GLY A 188 -5.39 -8.55 1.04
N ASP A 189 -6.35 -9.38 0.66
CA ASP A 189 -7.77 -9.06 0.83
C ASP A 189 -8.22 -9.16 2.29
N PHE A 190 -8.99 -8.16 2.70
CA PHE A 190 -9.69 -8.18 3.97
C PHE A 190 -10.90 -9.12 3.88
N THR A 191 -10.83 -10.26 4.57
CA THR A 191 -11.84 -11.33 4.52
C THR A 191 -12.38 -11.65 5.91
N THR A 192 -13.51 -12.35 5.96
CA THR A 192 -14.08 -12.82 7.23
C THR A 192 -13.13 -13.72 8.01
N ASP A 193 -12.33 -14.55 7.32
CA ASP A 193 -11.34 -15.42 7.96
C ASP A 193 -10.20 -14.62 8.61
N VAL A 194 -9.81 -13.50 7.99
CA VAL A 194 -8.81 -12.56 8.57
C VAL A 194 -9.36 -11.94 9.86
N LEU A 195 -10.62 -11.48 9.86
CA LEU A 195 -11.28 -10.98 11.07
C LEU A 195 -11.31 -12.01 12.21
N GLN A 196 -11.69 -13.23 11.88
CA GLN A 196 -11.78 -14.31 12.88
C GLN A 196 -10.42 -14.66 13.48
N ARG A 197 -9.39 -14.79 12.62
CA ARG A 197 -8.01 -15.04 13.07
C ARG A 197 -7.46 -13.95 13.97
N ALA A 198 -7.84 -12.70 13.72
CA ALA A 198 -7.46 -11.54 14.53
C ALA A 198 -8.31 -11.39 15.82
N GLY A 199 -9.27 -12.29 16.07
CA GLY A 199 -10.06 -12.32 17.30
C GLY A 199 -11.24 -11.35 17.35
N PHE A 200 -11.70 -10.84 16.20
CA PHE A 200 -12.85 -9.93 16.16
C PHE A 200 -14.15 -10.68 16.44
N SER A 201 -14.72 -10.38 17.60
CA SER A 201 -16.06 -10.80 18.04
C SER A 201 -16.77 -9.60 18.64
N PHE A 202 -18.09 -9.63 18.69
CA PHE A 202 -18.85 -8.59 19.37
C PHE A 202 -18.70 -8.71 20.88
N VAL A 203 -18.40 -7.60 21.54
CA VAL A 203 -18.40 -7.45 22.98
C VAL A 203 -19.27 -6.24 23.34
N SER A 204 -20.20 -6.43 24.28
CA SER A 204 -21.09 -5.33 24.71
C SER A 204 -20.28 -4.22 25.34
N GLY A 205 -20.54 -2.97 24.94
CA GLY A 205 -19.81 -1.79 25.41
C GLY A 205 -18.53 -1.49 24.65
N GLU A 206 -18.08 -2.37 23.74
CA GLU A 206 -16.94 -2.11 22.85
C GLU A 206 -17.39 -1.70 21.45
N THR A 207 -16.50 -1.02 20.74
CA THR A 207 -16.71 -0.52 19.38
C THR A 207 -15.57 -0.94 18.46
N LEU A 208 -15.86 -1.02 17.17
CA LEU A 208 -14.86 -1.07 16.13
C LEU A 208 -14.44 0.36 15.77
N THR A 209 -13.15 0.61 15.76
CA THR A 209 -12.56 1.85 15.27
C THR A 209 -11.85 1.58 13.95
N SER A 210 -12.32 2.23 12.89
CA SER A 210 -11.68 2.22 11.57
C SER A 210 -10.97 3.55 11.39
N GLY A 211 -9.65 3.54 11.49
CA GLY A 211 -8.83 4.75 11.44
C GLY A 211 -8.29 5.04 10.04
N ASP A 212 -8.32 6.31 9.66
CA ASP A 212 -7.64 6.87 8.48
C ASP A 212 -6.77 8.05 8.94
N TYR A 213 -5.60 8.22 8.36
CA TYR A 213 -4.68 9.30 8.69
C TYR A 213 -4.62 10.35 7.58
N LYS A 214 -4.36 11.60 7.98
CA LYS A 214 -4.09 12.70 7.05
C LYS A 214 -2.68 12.57 6.48
N SER A 215 -2.55 12.34 5.18
CA SER A 215 -1.24 12.29 4.51
C SER A 215 -0.20 11.51 5.33
N ALA A 216 -0.56 10.29 5.75
CA ALA A 216 0.22 9.50 6.71
C ALA A 216 1.72 9.49 6.37
N THR A 217 2.07 9.09 5.15
CA THR A 217 3.46 8.97 4.69
C THR A 217 4.20 10.31 4.69
N ASP A 218 3.53 11.42 4.36
CA ASP A 218 4.18 12.74 4.27
C ASP A 218 4.52 13.31 5.64
N ASN A 219 3.79 12.90 6.68
CA ASN A 219 3.94 13.42 8.05
C ASN A 219 4.85 12.57 8.94
N LEU A 220 5.18 11.34 8.55
CA LEU A 220 5.97 10.42 9.38
C LEU A 220 7.33 10.99 9.76
N SER A 221 7.80 10.62 10.96
CA SER A 221 9.15 10.90 11.39
C SER A 221 10.14 9.94 10.72
N ILE A 222 11.12 10.48 10.00
CA ILE A 222 12.21 9.68 9.43
C ILE A 222 13.03 9.02 10.56
N GLU A 223 13.23 9.72 11.67
CA GLU A 223 13.97 9.19 12.83
C GLU A 223 13.35 7.91 13.38
N VAL A 224 12.00 7.83 13.41
CA VAL A 224 11.29 6.60 13.81
C VAL A 224 11.53 5.50 12.79
N ALA A 225 11.42 5.80 11.50
CA ALA A 225 11.68 4.84 10.44
C ALA A 225 13.12 4.31 10.48
N GLU A 226 14.09 5.21 10.68
CA GLU A 226 15.52 4.86 10.86
C GLU A 226 15.72 3.96 12.08
N ALA A 227 15.12 4.28 13.22
CA ALA A 227 15.23 3.48 14.44
C ALA A 227 14.64 2.07 14.28
N ILE A 228 13.49 1.97 13.62
CA ILE A 228 12.83 0.68 13.31
C ILE A 228 13.70 -0.14 12.36
N LEU A 229 14.14 0.46 11.27
CA LEU A 229 14.94 -0.23 10.26
C LEU A 229 16.31 -0.66 10.81
N ASP A 230 17.00 0.21 11.53
CA ASP A 230 18.26 -0.11 12.19
C ASP A 230 18.12 -1.31 13.15
N GLU A 231 17.07 -1.31 13.99
CA GLU A 231 16.86 -2.40 14.95
C GLU A 231 16.59 -3.75 14.25
N LEU A 232 15.75 -3.77 13.20
CA LEU A 232 15.49 -5.01 12.48
C LEU A 232 16.70 -5.48 11.65
N LEU A 233 17.51 -4.57 11.10
CA LEU A 233 18.73 -4.92 10.36
C LEU A 233 19.86 -5.45 11.25
N ARG A 234 19.92 -5.03 12.52
CA ARG A 234 20.89 -5.57 13.50
C ARG A 234 20.69 -7.05 13.76
N SER A 235 19.46 -7.54 13.69
CA SER A 235 19.12 -8.94 13.91
C SER A 235 19.22 -9.81 12.67
N THR A 236 19.50 -9.24 11.47
CA THR A 236 19.69 -10.01 10.24
C THR A 236 21.08 -10.66 10.16
N VAL A 237 21.14 -11.85 9.56
CA VAL A 237 22.37 -12.60 9.31
C VAL A 237 22.67 -12.79 7.82
N SER A 238 21.66 -12.77 6.96
CA SER A 238 21.80 -13.03 5.52
C SER A 238 21.94 -11.76 4.68
N VAL A 239 21.42 -10.62 5.16
CA VAL A 239 21.47 -9.36 4.42
C VAL A 239 22.88 -8.78 4.42
N PRO A 240 23.54 -8.53 3.27
CA PRO A 240 24.88 -7.94 3.22
C PRO A 240 24.97 -6.55 3.83
N GLY A 241 26.13 -6.22 4.42
CA GLY A 241 26.37 -4.93 5.07
C GLY A 241 26.18 -3.72 4.13
N SER A 242 26.57 -3.83 2.88
CA SER A 242 26.36 -2.78 1.86
C SER A 242 24.88 -2.51 1.58
N LEU A 243 24.03 -3.55 1.56
CA LEU A 243 22.60 -3.40 1.41
C LEU A 243 21.92 -2.87 2.67
N LYS A 244 22.40 -3.25 3.87
CA LYS A 244 21.96 -2.62 5.12
C LYS A 244 22.24 -1.11 5.10
N ALA A 245 23.44 -0.72 4.69
CA ALA A 245 23.81 0.69 4.57
C ALA A 245 22.97 1.41 3.50
N TYR A 246 22.71 0.77 2.37
CA TYR A 246 21.84 1.32 1.32
C TYR A 246 20.40 1.49 1.79
N ALA A 247 19.85 0.50 2.48
CA ALA A 247 18.51 0.55 3.06
C ALA A 247 18.35 1.71 4.06
N MET A 248 19.36 2.00 4.85
CA MET A 248 19.36 3.17 5.75
C MET A 248 19.43 4.49 4.98
N LYS A 249 20.30 4.58 3.97
CA LYS A 249 20.47 5.81 3.17
C LYS A 249 19.22 6.17 2.38
N ILE A 250 18.48 5.18 1.84
CA ILE A 250 17.30 5.42 1.01
C ILE A 250 16.11 6.00 1.79
N LEU A 251 16.15 6.00 3.12
CA LEU A 251 15.17 6.70 3.95
C LEU A 251 15.30 8.22 3.85
N ARG A 252 16.49 8.73 3.50
CA ARG A 252 16.77 10.14 3.22
C ARG A 252 17.32 10.29 1.79
N PRO A 253 16.48 10.04 0.77
CA PRO A 253 16.94 10.11 -0.61
C PRO A 253 17.24 11.53 -1.03
N THR A 254 18.03 11.69 -2.09
CA THR A 254 18.15 12.96 -2.79
C THR A 254 16.93 13.16 -3.67
N LEU A 255 16.06 14.09 -3.28
CA LEU A 255 14.83 14.42 -4.00
C LEU A 255 15.05 15.61 -4.92
N PHE A 256 14.46 15.57 -6.12
CA PHE A 256 14.54 16.66 -7.10
C PHE A 256 13.39 16.63 -8.10
N ASN A 257 13.15 17.74 -8.77
CA ASN A 257 12.39 17.82 -10.01
C ASN A 257 12.86 19.04 -10.82
N LEU A 258 13.77 18.81 -11.75
CA LEU A 258 14.38 19.89 -12.55
C LEU A 258 13.37 20.54 -13.50
N GLU A 259 12.39 19.79 -14.01
CA GLU A 259 11.34 20.34 -14.90
C GLU A 259 10.50 21.43 -14.21
N HIS A 260 10.29 21.29 -12.92
CA HIS A 260 9.53 22.25 -12.10
C HIS A 260 10.41 23.09 -11.17
N GLY A 261 11.73 23.17 -11.42
CA GLY A 261 12.66 24.02 -10.68
C GLY A 261 12.89 23.60 -9.23
N ILE A 262 12.70 22.33 -8.89
CA ILE A 262 12.99 21.78 -7.55
C ILE A 262 14.41 21.22 -7.59
N GLU A 263 15.35 21.98 -7.01
CA GLU A 263 16.75 21.56 -6.85
C GLU A 263 16.87 20.42 -5.82
N ASP A 264 18.00 19.70 -5.89
CA ASP A 264 18.34 18.57 -5.04
C ASP A 264 18.24 18.93 -3.55
N PHE A 265 17.56 18.08 -2.79
CA PHE A 265 17.48 18.19 -1.34
C PHE A 265 17.26 16.84 -0.67
N CYS A 266 17.63 16.74 0.60
CA CYS A 266 17.30 15.60 1.43
C CYS A 266 16.09 15.92 2.33
N PRO A 267 15.09 15.04 2.45
CA PRO A 267 13.93 15.28 3.30
C PRO A 267 14.33 15.22 4.79
N THR A 268 13.69 16.07 5.58
CA THR A 268 13.80 16.10 7.06
C THR A 268 12.64 15.39 7.73
N ARG A 269 11.55 15.14 7.00
CA ARG A 269 10.37 14.40 7.42
C ARG A 269 9.72 13.68 6.25
N GLY A 270 8.80 12.82 6.55
CA GLY A 270 8.05 12.05 5.56
C GLY A 270 8.73 10.74 5.17
N GLN A 271 7.97 9.88 4.55
CA GLN A 271 8.40 8.57 4.04
C GLN A 271 7.97 8.45 2.59
N MET A 272 8.94 8.20 1.72
CA MET A 272 8.71 8.27 0.28
C MET A 272 7.86 7.12 -0.24
N MET A 273 6.70 7.42 -0.83
CA MET A 273 5.74 6.42 -1.33
C MET A 273 6.29 5.50 -2.43
N GLY A 274 7.31 5.91 -3.18
CA GLY A 274 7.95 5.09 -4.21
C GLY A 274 9.00 4.11 -3.69
N SER A 275 9.41 4.21 -2.42
CA SER A 275 10.40 3.31 -1.82
C SER A 275 9.81 1.93 -1.53
N PHE A 276 10.56 0.86 -1.85
CA PHE A 276 10.16 -0.50 -1.49
C PHE A 276 9.98 -0.68 0.02
N LEU A 277 10.80 -0.05 0.85
CA LEU A 277 10.74 -0.19 2.30
C LEU A 277 9.59 0.60 2.94
N SER A 278 8.95 1.51 2.19
CA SER A 278 7.93 2.40 2.74
C SER A 278 6.74 1.64 3.34
N PHE A 279 6.17 0.69 2.62
CA PHE A 279 4.96 0.01 3.06
C PHE A 279 5.13 -0.84 4.33
N PRO A 280 6.13 -1.74 4.45
CA PRO A 280 6.32 -2.50 5.67
C PRO A 280 6.71 -1.62 6.87
N LEU A 281 7.47 -0.54 6.66
CA LEU A 281 7.79 0.41 7.72
C LEU A 281 6.55 1.19 8.17
N LEU A 282 5.64 1.55 7.27
CA LEU A 282 4.38 2.18 7.61
C LEU A 282 3.49 1.26 8.46
N CYS A 283 3.38 -0.03 8.08
CA CYS A 283 2.65 -1.02 8.88
C CYS A 283 3.22 -1.13 10.30
N LEU A 284 4.56 -1.17 10.42
CA LEU A 284 5.24 -1.21 11.72
C LEU A 284 4.99 0.07 12.54
N GLN A 285 5.14 1.23 11.94
CA GLN A 285 4.90 2.52 12.63
C GLN A 285 3.46 2.63 13.11
N ASN A 286 2.49 2.21 12.29
CA ASN A 286 1.08 2.17 12.68
C ASN A 286 0.85 1.23 13.89
N ARG A 287 1.41 0.01 13.84
CA ARG A 287 1.30 -0.95 14.94
C ARG A 287 1.98 -0.45 16.22
N ILE A 288 3.17 0.10 16.11
CA ILE A 288 3.93 0.64 17.24
C ILE A 288 3.19 1.81 17.89
N ALA A 289 2.61 2.71 17.09
CA ALA A 289 1.82 3.83 17.60
C ALA A 289 0.56 3.36 18.34
N PHE A 290 -0.11 2.33 17.83
CA PHE A 290 -1.25 1.70 18.50
C PHE A 290 -0.85 1.09 19.86
N LEU A 291 0.25 0.34 19.91
CA LEU A 291 0.75 -0.23 21.15
C LEU A 291 1.19 0.82 22.16
N TYR A 292 1.82 1.91 21.68
CA TYR A 292 2.25 3.02 22.53
C TYR A 292 1.05 3.77 23.15
N ALA A 293 -0.05 3.87 22.42
CA ALA A 293 -1.27 4.44 22.97
C ALA A 293 -1.80 3.63 24.17
N GLY A 294 -1.70 2.30 24.12
CA GLY A 294 -1.99 1.45 25.29
C GLY A 294 -1.00 1.62 26.44
N ASP A 295 0.29 1.52 26.13
CA ASP A 295 1.39 1.66 27.12
C ASP A 295 1.29 2.98 27.90
N SER A 296 0.90 4.08 27.22
CA SER A 296 0.77 5.41 27.81
C SER A 296 -0.33 5.54 28.89
N VAL A 297 -1.26 4.61 28.94
CA VAL A 297 -2.34 4.53 29.94
C VAL A 297 -2.30 3.21 30.74
N GLY A 298 -1.19 2.47 30.65
CA GLY A 298 -1.01 1.23 31.40
C GLY A 298 -1.87 0.06 30.91
N VAL A 299 -2.32 0.10 29.64
CA VAL A 299 -3.14 -0.95 29.03
C VAL A 299 -2.30 -1.73 28.02
N ASP A 300 -2.22 -3.03 28.19
CA ASP A 300 -1.61 -3.91 27.18
C ASP A 300 -2.58 -4.14 26.03
N CYS A 301 -2.28 -3.51 24.91
CA CYS A 301 -3.06 -3.64 23.66
C CYS A 301 -2.54 -4.74 22.73
N SER A 302 -1.56 -5.55 23.15
CA SER A 302 -1.01 -6.62 22.29
C SER A 302 -2.08 -7.64 21.90
N GLU A 303 -2.98 -7.96 22.83
CA GLU A 303 -4.09 -8.91 22.65
C GLU A 303 -5.39 -8.28 22.11
N PHE A 304 -5.45 -6.97 21.95
CA PHE A 304 -6.63 -6.34 21.36
C PHE A 304 -6.80 -6.79 19.90
N PRO A 305 -8.00 -7.17 19.46
CA PRO A 305 -8.28 -7.39 18.07
C PRO A 305 -7.91 -6.15 17.25
N CYS A 306 -6.93 -6.30 16.40
CA CYS A 306 -6.39 -5.22 15.60
C CYS A 306 -5.96 -5.76 14.24
N LEU A 307 -6.24 -5.02 13.18
CA LEU A 307 -5.79 -5.30 11.83
C LEU A 307 -5.23 -4.02 11.21
N ILE A 308 -4.10 -4.13 10.56
CA ILE A 308 -3.39 -3.01 9.91
C ILE A 308 -3.06 -3.39 8.46
N ASN A 309 -3.27 -2.44 7.55
CA ASN A 309 -2.81 -2.50 6.16
C ASN A 309 -2.29 -1.11 5.75
N GLY A 310 -0.99 -0.91 5.86
CA GLY A 310 -0.39 0.40 5.62
C GLY A 310 -0.83 1.43 6.65
N ASP A 311 -1.50 2.47 6.17
CA ASP A 311 -2.10 3.54 6.98
C ASP A 311 -3.49 3.19 7.52
N ASP A 312 -4.18 2.23 6.93
CA ASP A 312 -5.47 1.77 7.43
C ASP A 312 -5.30 0.93 8.72
N ILE A 313 -6.12 1.20 9.72
CA ILE A 313 -6.22 0.42 10.95
C ILE A 313 -7.68 0.13 11.32
N LEU A 314 -7.95 -1.11 11.73
CA LEU A 314 -9.21 -1.52 12.32
C LEU A 314 -8.91 -2.20 13.65
N PHE A 315 -9.50 -1.73 14.75
CA PHE A 315 -9.37 -2.39 16.05
C PHE A 315 -10.67 -2.35 16.85
N ARG A 316 -10.77 -3.24 17.83
CA ARG A 316 -11.90 -3.28 18.79
C ARG A 316 -11.40 -2.83 20.15
N SER A 317 -12.11 -1.91 20.76
CA SER A 317 -11.83 -1.43 22.11
C SER A 317 -13.04 -0.73 22.74
N GLY A 318 -12.94 -0.37 24.02
CA GLY A 318 -13.88 0.58 24.62
C GLY A 318 -13.75 1.97 23.99
N PRO A 319 -14.84 2.75 24.01
CA PRO A 319 -14.88 4.07 23.32
C PRO A 319 -13.88 5.08 23.89
N HIS A 320 -13.57 5.03 25.17
CA HIS A 320 -12.55 5.88 25.80
C HIS A 320 -11.15 5.63 25.24
N PHE A 321 -10.81 4.37 24.95
CA PHE A 321 -9.53 4.04 24.34
C PHE A 321 -9.43 4.56 22.92
N SER A 322 -10.51 4.49 22.12
CA SER A 322 -10.52 5.04 20.76
C SER A 322 -10.18 6.54 20.74
N ALA A 323 -10.78 7.32 21.65
CA ALA A 323 -10.50 8.75 21.77
C ALA A 323 -9.05 9.02 22.20
N HIS A 324 -8.54 8.28 23.19
CA HIS A 324 -7.17 8.36 23.65
C HIS A 324 -6.17 7.98 22.54
N TRP A 325 -6.46 6.92 21.78
CA TRP A 325 -5.65 6.52 20.64
C TRP A 325 -5.53 7.65 19.61
N MET A 326 -6.65 8.29 19.22
CA MET A 326 -6.64 9.37 18.23
C MET A 326 -5.75 10.55 18.68
N ASP A 327 -5.79 10.92 19.95
CA ASP A 327 -4.95 12.00 20.51
C ASP A 327 -3.47 11.58 20.56
N THR A 328 -3.20 10.37 21.03
CA THR A 328 -1.83 9.89 21.20
C THR A 328 -1.10 9.73 19.86
N VAL A 329 -1.73 9.07 18.86
CA VAL A 329 -1.06 8.85 17.57
C VAL A 329 -0.84 10.15 16.81
N GLY A 330 -1.68 11.17 17.03
CA GLY A 330 -1.46 12.52 16.51
C GLY A 330 -0.13 13.14 16.98
N ARG A 331 0.27 12.87 18.22
CA ARG A 331 1.57 13.30 18.76
C ARG A 331 2.74 12.50 18.21
N LEU A 332 2.47 11.38 17.55
CA LEU A 332 3.46 10.51 16.92
C LEU A 332 3.56 10.72 15.40
N SER A 333 3.06 11.84 14.90
CA SER A 333 3.02 12.20 13.48
C SER A 333 2.04 11.40 12.63
N LEU A 334 1.08 10.72 13.26
CA LEU A 334 -0.01 10.00 12.63
C LEU A 334 -1.34 10.73 12.93
N GLU A 335 -1.50 11.91 12.35
CA GLU A 335 -2.73 12.70 12.57
C GLU A 335 -3.95 12.00 11.99
N VAL A 336 -4.94 11.72 12.85
CA VAL A 336 -6.16 11.02 12.46
C VAL A 336 -7.08 11.94 11.67
N GLU A 337 -7.56 11.48 10.52
CA GLU A 337 -8.59 12.15 9.72
C GLU A 337 -9.97 11.83 10.30
N LYS A 338 -10.43 12.67 11.22
CA LYS A 338 -11.67 12.45 12.00
C LYS A 338 -12.91 12.28 11.11
N THR A 339 -12.94 12.97 9.95
CA THR A 339 -14.09 12.89 9.03
C THR A 339 -14.17 11.55 8.27
N LYS A 340 -13.11 10.77 8.28
CA LYS A 340 -13.04 9.45 7.64
C LYS A 340 -12.85 8.31 8.64
N THR A 341 -12.57 8.63 9.89
CA THR A 341 -12.47 7.67 10.97
C THR A 341 -13.86 7.36 11.51
N SER A 342 -14.21 6.10 11.59
CA SER A 342 -15.50 5.66 12.14
C SER A 342 -15.31 4.88 13.43
N VAL A 343 -16.21 5.12 14.39
CA VAL A 343 -16.29 4.36 15.64
C VAL A 343 -17.73 3.84 15.76
N SER A 344 -17.93 2.52 15.66
CA SER A 344 -19.25 1.91 15.63
C SER A 344 -19.23 0.50 16.22
N PRO A 345 -20.23 0.10 16.99
CA PRO A 345 -20.38 -1.29 17.43
C PRO A 345 -20.88 -2.22 16.32
N GLU A 346 -21.43 -1.68 15.22
CA GLU A 346 -22.12 -2.45 14.18
C GLU A 346 -21.25 -2.69 12.95
N PHE A 347 -20.37 -1.75 12.61
CA PHE A 347 -19.52 -1.88 11.41
C PHE A 347 -18.14 -1.28 11.59
N GLY A 348 -17.23 -1.79 10.73
CA GLY A 348 -15.89 -1.26 10.54
C GLY A 348 -15.47 -1.43 9.09
N SER A 349 -14.38 -0.80 8.72
CA SER A 349 -13.78 -0.94 7.40
C SER A 349 -12.27 -1.03 7.48
N LEU A 350 -11.68 -1.77 6.55
CA LEU A 350 -10.26 -1.85 6.33
C LEU A 350 -10.01 -2.04 4.83
N ASN A 351 -9.01 -1.40 4.29
CA ASN A 351 -8.62 -1.56 2.89
C ASN A 351 -9.81 -1.39 1.91
N SER A 352 -10.59 -0.32 2.12
CA SER A 352 -11.80 -0.04 1.33
C SER A 352 -12.81 -1.19 1.28
N THR A 353 -12.89 -2.01 2.33
CA THR A 353 -13.82 -3.13 2.44
C THR A 353 -14.54 -3.07 3.78
N LEU A 354 -15.88 -3.20 3.74
CA LEU A 354 -16.75 -3.09 4.90
C LEU A 354 -16.88 -4.43 5.63
N CYS A 355 -16.89 -4.41 6.95
CA CYS A 355 -17.40 -5.52 7.76
C CYS A 355 -18.58 -5.06 8.63
N ARG A 356 -19.48 -5.97 8.91
CA ARG A 356 -20.69 -5.73 9.70
C ARG A 356 -20.90 -6.82 10.73
N ARG A 357 -21.55 -6.45 11.81
CA ARG A 357 -21.98 -7.37 12.87
C ARG A 357 -23.09 -8.31 12.40
N TYR A 358 -22.95 -9.59 12.74
CA TYR A 358 -23.96 -10.64 12.61
C TYR A 358 -23.99 -11.44 13.90
N GLY A 359 -24.90 -11.08 14.80
CA GLY A 359 -24.95 -11.68 16.14
C GLY A 359 -23.70 -11.40 16.96
N ALA A 360 -22.99 -12.44 17.36
CA ALA A 360 -21.75 -12.34 18.15
C ALA A 360 -20.48 -12.15 17.28
N PHE A 361 -20.59 -12.15 15.95
CA PHE A 361 -19.43 -12.12 15.06
C PHE A 361 -19.50 -10.93 14.09
N TYR A 362 -18.34 -10.58 13.54
CA TYR A 362 -18.24 -9.67 12.41
C TYR A 362 -17.94 -10.45 11.13
N ARG A 363 -18.53 -10.01 10.03
CA ARG A 363 -18.31 -10.60 8.70
C ARG A 363 -18.03 -9.49 7.69
N VAL A 364 -17.16 -9.77 6.76
CA VAL A 364 -16.93 -8.89 5.62
C VAL A 364 -18.17 -8.93 4.72
N VAL A 365 -18.62 -7.74 4.35
CA VAL A 365 -19.77 -7.54 3.46
C VAL A 365 -19.27 -7.37 2.03
N ALA A 366 -19.81 -8.19 1.14
CA ALA A 366 -19.53 -8.07 -0.28
C ALA A 366 -20.32 -6.88 -0.86
N THR A 367 -19.62 -5.81 -1.20
CA THR A 367 -20.21 -4.65 -1.87
C THR A 367 -19.78 -4.61 -3.33
N VAL A 368 -20.67 -4.12 -4.20
CA VAL A 368 -20.33 -3.87 -5.59
C VAL A 368 -19.38 -2.68 -5.68
N ARG A 369 -18.17 -2.91 -6.14
CA ARG A 369 -17.15 -1.87 -6.27
C ARG A 369 -17.35 -1.09 -7.58
N MET A 370 -18.28 -0.15 -7.59
CA MET A 370 -18.57 0.68 -8.78
C MET A 370 -17.33 1.39 -9.35
N GLY A 371 -16.35 1.72 -8.51
CA GLY A 371 -15.08 2.29 -8.94
C GLY A 371 -14.22 1.35 -9.80
N MET A 372 -14.54 0.06 -9.88
CA MET A 372 -13.87 -0.90 -10.77
C MET A 372 -14.46 -0.93 -12.20
N LEU A 373 -15.51 -0.15 -12.47
CA LEU A 373 -16.03 0.08 -13.82
C LEU A 373 -15.14 1.00 -14.66
N ARG A 374 -14.08 1.53 -14.08
CA ARG A 374 -13.08 2.33 -14.76
C ARG A 374 -12.50 1.58 -15.96
N GLU A 375 -12.30 2.31 -17.05
CA GLU A 375 -11.64 1.77 -18.23
C GLU A 375 -10.23 1.27 -17.91
N SER A 376 -9.91 0.07 -18.40
CA SER A 376 -8.55 -0.44 -18.35
C SER A 376 -7.65 0.36 -19.29
N GLU A 377 -6.50 0.78 -18.80
CA GLU A 377 -5.49 1.51 -19.59
C GLU A 377 -4.77 0.59 -20.59
N SER A 378 -4.75 -0.70 -20.30
CA SER A 378 -4.09 -1.72 -21.12
C SER A 378 -4.84 -3.05 -21.05
N TYR A 379 -4.66 -3.88 -22.08
CA TYR A 379 -5.40 -5.13 -22.25
C TYR A 379 -5.01 -6.21 -21.26
N ASP A 380 -3.77 -6.20 -20.78
CA ASP A 380 -3.23 -7.10 -19.76
C ASP A 380 -3.89 -6.91 -18.38
N THR A 381 -4.53 -5.77 -18.15
CA THR A 381 -5.23 -5.48 -16.90
C THR A 381 -6.72 -5.85 -16.91
N LEU A 382 -7.26 -6.29 -18.05
CA LEU A 382 -8.68 -6.62 -18.19
C LEU A 382 -9.12 -7.76 -17.25
N SER A 383 -8.38 -8.87 -17.21
CA SER A 383 -8.73 -10.00 -16.35
C SER A 383 -8.66 -9.66 -14.88
N LYS A 384 -7.65 -8.88 -14.48
CA LYS A 384 -7.55 -8.39 -13.12
C LYS A 384 -8.70 -7.46 -12.76
N GLY A 385 -9.08 -6.55 -13.65
CA GLY A 385 -10.24 -5.66 -13.46
C GLY A 385 -11.54 -6.44 -13.28
N PHE A 386 -11.69 -7.54 -14.01
CA PHE A 386 -12.83 -8.45 -13.86
C PHE A 386 -12.82 -9.14 -12.49
N ASP A 387 -11.72 -9.73 -12.10
CA ASP A 387 -11.58 -10.44 -10.82
C ASP A 387 -11.79 -9.49 -9.64
N ASP A 388 -11.23 -8.30 -9.69
CA ASP A 388 -11.40 -7.25 -8.68
C ASP A 388 -12.86 -6.78 -8.58
N PHE A 389 -13.59 -6.70 -9.71
CA PHE A 389 -14.99 -6.29 -9.72
C PHE A 389 -15.92 -7.33 -9.09
N ILE A 390 -15.68 -8.61 -9.33
CA ILE A 390 -16.49 -9.70 -8.79
C ILE A 390 -15.99 -10.22 -7.44
N ALA A 391 -14.88 -9.68 -6.93
CA ALA A 391 -14.28 -10.11 -5.68
C ALA A 391 -15.26 -9.98 -4.51
N GLY A 392 -15.35 -11.04 -3.71
CA GLY A 392 -16.25 -11.09 -2.54
C GLY A 392 -17.73 -11.32 -2.85
N LEU A 393 -18.19 -11.12 -4.09
CA LEU A 393 -19.57 -11.40 -4.48
C LEU A 393 -19.84 -12.91 -4.55
N LYS A 394 -21.04 -13.34 -4.16
CA LYS A 394 -21.43 -14.76 -4.11
C LYS A 394 -22.75 -15.01 -4.86
N GLY A 395 -22.99 -16.26 -5.20
CA GLY A 395 -24.27 -16.73 -5.77
C GLY A 395 -24.70 -16.00 -7.05
N SER A 396 -25.99 -15.69 -7.12
CA SER A 396 -26.59 -15.01 -8.28
C SER A 396 -26.06 -13.61 -8.52
N LEU A 397 -25.70 -12.87 -7.45
CA LEU A 397 -25.13 -11.54 -7.56
C LEU A 397 -23.76 -11.58 -8.26
N ARG A 398 -22.90 -12.52 -7.89
CA ARG A 398 -21.61 -12.72 -8.56
C ARG A 398 -21.76 -13.03 -10.04
N TYR A 399 -22.71 -13.90 -10.40
CA TYR A 399 -23.01 -14.22 -11.79
C TYR A 399 -23.50 -12.98 -12.56
N ARG A 400 -24.46 -12.23 -12.02
CA ARG A 400 -25.01 -11.03 -12.64
C ARG A 400 -23.94 -9.96 -12.83
N ALA A 401 -23.12 -9.71 -11.81
CA ALA A 401 -22.01 -8.78 -11.89
C ALA A 401 -20.99 -9.19 -12.96
N ALA A 402 -20.62 -10.48 -13.03
CA ALA A 402 -19.73 -10.99 -14.07
C ALA A 402 -20.29 -10.75 -15.48
N MET A 403 -21.56 -11.06 -15.72
CA MET A 403 -22.19 -10.84 -17.01
C MET A 403 -22.28 -9.36 -17.39
N ALA A 404 -22.59 -8.49 -16.42
CA ALA A 404 -22.63 -7.05 -16.63
C ALA A 404 -21.24 -6.52 -16.99
N TRP A 405 -20.18 -6.94 -16.28
CA TRP A 405 -18.80 -6.52 -16.55
C TRP A 405 -18.38 -6.87 -17.99
N PHE A 406 -18.63 -8.10 -18.43
CA PHE A 406 -18.33 -8.51 -19.80
C PHE A 406 -19.16 -7.73 -20.83
N SER A 407 -20.44 -7.48 -20.56
CA SER A 407 -21.29 -6.66 -21.42
C SER A 407 -20.72 -5.24 -21.64
N TRP A 408 -20.22 -4.61 -20.59
CA TRP A 408 -19.63 -3.28 -20.67
C TRP A 408 -18.27 -3.25 -21.38
N ASN A 409 -17.51 -4.33 -21.30
CA ASN A 409 -16.17 -4.40 -21.88
C ASN A 409 -16.10 -5.14 -23.23
N ILE A 410 -17.23 -5.61 -23.75
CA ILE A 410 -17.27 -6.42 -24.97
C ILE A 410 -16.71 -5.69 -26.19
N GLY A 411 -16.97 -4.39 -26.29
CA GLY A 411 -16.46 -3.53 -27.36
C GLY A 411 -14.94 -3.38 -27.36
N LYS A 412 -14.29 -3.65 -26.21
CA LYS A 412 -12.82 -3.66 -26.06
C LYS A 412 -12.24 -5.05 -26.33
N ILE A 413 -12.92 -6.09 -25.84
CA ILE A 413 -12.43 -7.47 -25.91
C ILE A 413 -12.50 -8.01 -27.35
N ARG A 414 -13.62 -7.80 -28.04
CA ARG A 414 -13.81 -8.32 -29.41
C ARG A 414 -12.79 -7.89 -30.45
N PRO A 415 -12.43 -6.60 -30.53
CA PRO A 415 -11.49 -6.12 -31.56
C PRO A 415 -10.07 -6.67 -31.39
N LEU A 416 -9.72 -7.19 -30.21
CA LEU A 416 -8.38 -7.73 -29.94
C LEU A 416 -8.12 -9.04 -30.70
N GLY A 417 -9.16 -9.76 -31.10
CA GLY A 417 -9.02 -11.04 -31.78
C GLY A 417 -8.39 -12.15 -30.95
N LEU A 418 -8.08 -11.90 -29.68
CA LEU A 418 -7.49 -12.83 -28.72
C LEU A 418 -8.56 -13.69 -28.07
N THR A 419 -8.18 -14.88 -27.61
CA THR A 419 -9.08 -15.70 -26.80
C THR A 419 -9.21 -15.10 -25.39
N THR A 420 -10.32 -15.37 -24.71
CA THR A 420 -10.48 -14.96 -23.31
C THR A 420 -9.41 -15.58 -22.42
N TRP A 421 -8.88 -16.73 -22.80
CA TRP A 421 -7.75 -17.37 -22.13
C TRP A 421 -6.44 -16.57 -22.28
N ASP A 422 -6.12 -16.10 -23.49
CA ASP A 422 -4.93 -15.27 -23.77
C ASP A 422 -5.00 -13.95 -23.02
N LEU A 423 -6.19 -13.40 -22.82
CA LEU A 423 -6.45 -12.20 -22.03
C LEU A 423 -6.41 -12.44 -20.51
N GLY A 424 -6.12 -13.65 -20.06
CA GLY A 424 -5.96 -13.99 -18.65
C GLY A 424 -7.27 -14.35 -17.92
N PHE A 425 -8.42 -14.36 -18.58
CA PHE A 425 -9.66 -14.75 -17.93
C PHE A 425 -9.68 -16.25 -17.61
N ARG A 426 -10.07 -16.60 -16.40
CA ARG A 426 -10.05 -17.97 -15.87
C ARG A 426 -11.38 -18.30 -15.16
N GLY A 427 -11.67 -19.58 -15.08
CA GLY A 427 -12.74 -20.12 -14.27
C GLY A 427 -14.13 -20.16 -14.93
N PRO A 428 -15.15 -20.73 -14.22
CA PRO A 428 -16.46 -21.02 -14.79
C PRO A 428 -17.25 -19.81 -15.24
N LEU A 429 -17.08 -18.65 -14.59
CA LEU A 429 -17.79 -17.42 -14.94
C LEU A 429 -17.24 -16.83 -16.24
N ALA A 430 -15.94 -16.81 -16.42
CA ALA A 430 -15.31 -16.38 -17.66
C ALA A 430 -15.76 -17.29 -18.83
N TYR A 431 -15.76 -18.60 -18.64
CA TYR A 431 -16.26 -19.54 -19.64
C TYR A 431 -17.73 -19.31 -20.03
N ARG A 432 -18.61 -19.08 -19.05
CA ARG A 432 -20.02 -18.76 -19.32
C ARG A 432 -20.18 -17.45 -20.05
N ALA A 433 -19.39 -16.44 -19.72
CA ALA A 433 -19.39 -15.15 -20.41
C ALA A 433 -18.90 -15.30 -21.86
N THR A 434 -17.81 -16.06 -22.09
CA THR A 434 -17.30 -16.39 -23.41
C THR A 434 -18.40 -16.98 -24.31
N LYS A 435 -19.12 -17.98 -23.80
CA LYS A 435 -20.28 -18.57 -24.52
C LYS A 435 -21.40 -17.56 -24.76
N LYS A 436 -21.81 -16.84 -23.70
CA LYS A 436 -22.96 -15.91 -23.79
C LYS A 436 -22.73 -14.78 -24.79
N PHE A 437 -21.53 -14.26 -24.88
CA PHE A 437 -21.19 -13.10 -25.71
C PHE A 437 -20.50 -13.45 -27.01
N GLY A 438 -20.37 -14.74 -27.33
CA GLY A 438 -19.73 -15.19 -28.59
C GLY A 438 -18.28 -14.72 -28.69
N LEU A 439 -17.55 -14.75 -27.60
CA LEU A 439 -16.11 -14.44 -27.56
C LEU A 439 -15.30 -15.70 -27.89
N ARG A 440 -14.03 -15.50 -28.26
CA ARG A 440 -13.10 -16.62 -28.54
C ARG A 440 -12.44 -17.09 -27.24
#